data_78808196a4ec5a31f9e3c34d847da366
#
_entry.id   78808196a4ec5a31f9e3c34d847da366
#
_cell.length_a   1.000
_cell.length_b   1.000
_cell.length_c   1.000
_cell.angle_alpha   90.00
_cell.angle_beta   90.00
_cell.angle_gamma   90.00
#
_symmetry.space_group_name_H-M   'P 1'
#
loop_
_entity.id
_entity.type
_entity.pdbx_description
1 polymer ?
#
loop_
_entity_poly.entity_id
_entity_poly.type
_entity_poly.pdbx_seq_one_letter_code
_entity_poly.pdbx_strand_id
1 'polypeptide(L)'
;HLYRQQITGLTIHGSSPTITAAKEELSLGLQGLLQIKIPFTSGTHQKGTVLAGTPSSSPSIRQLGLTSYLRQTGSEGFIIITKKINGNNCIVITANTDTGILYGVFHFLRLLQTHQPVSPLNIISFPRLKLRLLNHWDNLNRTVERGYAGFSIWNWHTLPGYIDKRYIDYARANASVGINGTVLTNVNANATILTEPYLQKVKALAEVF
;
A
#
# COMPACT_ATOMS: atom_id res chain seq x y z
N HIS A 1 -9.38 -18.49 13.65
CA HIS A 1 -8.92 -19.82 13.18
C HIS A 1 -9.28 -20.11 11.72
N LEU A 2 -10.43 -19.66 11.20
CA LEU A 2 -10.89 -19.96 9.83
C LEU A 2 -9.87 -19.54 8.75
N TYR A 3 -9.33 -18.33 8.84
CA TYR A 3 -8.38 -17.82 7.82
C TYR A 3 -7.05 -18.58 7.77
N ARG A 4 -6.60 -19.17 8.89
CA ARG A 4 -5.37 -20.00 8.92
C ARG A 4 -5.45 -21.22 8.01
N GLN A 5 -6.65 -21.73 7.78
CA GLN A 5 -6.89 -22.88 6.88
C GLN A 5 -7.08 -22.43 5.43
N GLN A 6 -7.44 -21.14 5.22
CA GLN A 6 -7.73 -20.59 3.90
C GLN A 6 -6.52 -19.92 3.23
N ILE A 7 -5.51 -19.50 4.03
CA ILE A 7 -4.31 -18.82 3.54
C ILE A 7 -3.09 -19.65 3.92
N THR A 8 -2.47 -20.28 2.92
CA THR A 8 -1.42 -21.30 3.15
C THR A 8 -0.05 -20.91 2.58
N GLY A 9 0.00 -19.93 1.70
CA GLY A 9 1.24 -19.48 1.08
C GLY A 9 1.08 -18.11 0.43
N LEU A 10 2.20 -17.43 0.23
CA LEU A 10 2.26 -16.11 -0.41
C LEU A 10 3.16 -16.19 -1.64
N THR A 11 2.72 -15.56 -2.74
CA THR A 11 3.54 -15.33 -3.93
C THR A 11 3.30 -13.92 -4.40
N ILE A 12 4.33 -13.08 -4.45
CA ILE A 12 4.22 -11.72 -4.97
C ILE A 12 5.29 -11.51 -6.04
N HIS A 13 4.86 -11.16 -7.25
CA HIS A 13 5.71 -10.92 -8.40
C HIS A 13 6.00 -9.42 -8.58
N GLY A 14 7.26 -9.12 -8.90
CA GLY A 14 7.79 -7.77 -9.09
C GLY A 14 8.93 -7.47 -8.12
N SER A 15 9.66 -6.38 -8.38
CA SER A 15 10.89 -6.02 -7.65
C SER A 15 11.03 -4.52 -7.34
N SER A 16 10.00 -3.70 -7.66
CA SER A 16 10.02 -2.28 -7.31
C SER A 16 9.96 -2.06 -5.79
N PRO A 17 10.37 -0.87 -5.30
CA PRO A 17 10.19 -0.50 -3.89
C PRO A 17 8.73 -0.65 -3.42
N THR A 18 7.76 -0.29 -4.24
CA THR A 18 6.32 -0.45 -3.95
C THR A 18 5.93 -1.92 -3.77
N ILE A 19 6.45 -2.82 -4.60
CA ILE A 19 6.23 -4.26 -4.45
C ILE A 19 6.93 -4.81 -3.20
N THR A 20 8.10 -4.29 -2.87
CA THR A 20 8.78 -4.65 -1.61
C THR A 20 7.92 -4.25 -0.40
N ALA A 21 7.41 -3.02 -0.38
CA ALA A 21 6.46 -2.57 0.64
C ALA A 21 5.20 -3.48 0.69
N ALA A 22 4.62 -3.83 -0.47
CA ALA A 22 3.46 -4.73 -0.52
C ALA A 22 3.75 -6.13 0.07
N LYS A 23 4.96 -6.67 -0.17
CA LYS A 23 5.41 -7.96 0.44
C LYS A 23 5.51 -7.86 1.96
N GLU A 24 6.12 -6.79 2.44
CA GLU A 24 6.31 -6.55 3.87
C GLU A 24 4.95 -6.37 4.57
N GLU A 25 4.08 -5.52 4.03
CA GLU A 25 2.74 -5.29 4.58
C GLU A 25 1.91 -6.56 4.62
N LEU A 26 1.91 -7.36 3.55
CA LEU A 26 1.15 -8.61 3.52
C LEU A 26 1.69 -9.61 4.56
N SER A 27 3.01 -9.75 4.65
CA SER A 27 3.65 -10.67 5.59
C SER A 27 3.40 -10.25 7.05
N LEU A 28 3.68 -9.00 7.38
CA LEU A 28 3.50 -8.46 8.74
C LEU A 28 2.02 -8.44 9.15
N GLY A 29 1.15 -8.00 8.25
CA GLY A 29 -0.29 -7.95 8.50
C GLY A 29 -0.89 -9.34 8.76
N LEU A 30 -0.55 -10.33 7.93
CA LEU A 30 -1.01 -11.71 8.14
C LEU A 30 -0.42 -12.32 9.41
N GLN A 31 0.87 -12.11 9.68
CA GLN A 31 1.49 -12.60 10.91
C GLN A 31 0.83 -12.00 12.15
N GLY A 32 0.54 -10.70 12.14
CA GLY A 32 -0.16 -10.03 13.26
C GLY A 32 -1.59 -10.53 13.45
N LEU A 33 -2.35 -10.67 12.36
CA LEU A 33 -3.76 -11.08 12.42
C LEU A 33 -3.93 -12.57 12.71
N LEU A 34 -3.09 -13.41 12.14
CA LEU A 34 -3.23 -14.87 12.22
C LEU A 34 -2.38 -15.50 13.31
N GLN A 35 -1.40 -14.77 13.88
CA GLN A 35 -0.43 -15.27 14.86
C GLN A 35 0.36 -16.50 14.35
N ILE A 36 0.56 -16.56 13.03
CA ILE A 36 1.40 -17.54 12.34
C ILE A 36 2.12 -16.86 11.19
N LYS A 37 3.31 -17.32 10.87
CA LYS A 37 4.05 -16.87 9.70
C LYS A 37 3.61 -17.66 8.48
N ILE A 38 3.04 -16.99 7.47
CA ILE A 38 2.71 -17.60 6.18
C ILE A 38 3.96 -17.58 5.29
N PRO A 39 4.40 -18.72 4.74
CA PRO A 39 5.61 -18.76 3.93
C PRO A 39 5.42 -18.13 2.56
N PHE A 40 6.46 -17.48 2.05
CA PHE A 40 6.55 -17.18 0.62
C PHE A 40 6.87 -18.45 -0.15
N THR A 41 6.12 -18.71 -1.22
CA THR A 41 6.28 -19.87 -2.07
C THR A 41 6.69 -19.45 -3.48
N SER A 42 7.54 -20.25 -4.12
CA SER A 42 7.96 -20.06 -5.51
C SER A 42 7.51 -21.25 -6.37
N GLY A 43 6.95 -20.99 -7.52
CA GLY A 43 6.70 -21.98 -8.58
C GLY A 43 5.37 -22.72 -8.54
N THR A 44 4.99 -23.37 -7.47
CA THR A 44 3.72 -24.12 -7.39
C THR A 44 2.70 -23.41 -6.51
N HIS A 45 1.54 -23.10 -7.05
CA HIS A 45 0.43 -22.51 -6.29
C HIS A 45 -0.40 -23.60 -5.65
N GLN A 46 -0.36 -23.72 -4.35
CA GLN A 46 -1.22 -24.61 -3.57
C GLN A 46 -2.59 -23.99 -3.31
N LYS A 47 -3.54 -24.81 -2.88
CA LYS A 47 -4.85 -24.30 -2.42
C LYS A 47 -4.64 -23.29 -1.28
N GLY A 48 -5.22 -22.10 -1.41
CA GLY A 48 -5.11 -21.04 -0.42
C GLY A 48 -3.87 -20.15 -0.59
N THR A 49 -3.10 -20.27 -1.67
CA THR A 49 -2.03 -19.32 -2.00
C THR A 49 -2.64 -17.94 -2.31
N VAL A 50 -2.10 -16.89 -1.70
CA VAL A 50 -2.34 -15.49 -2.11
C VAL A 50 -1.27 -15.13 -3.13
N LEU A 51 -1.71 -14.95 -4.38
CA LEU A 51 -0.87 -14.58 -5.52
C LEU A 51 -1.09 -13.10 -5.85
N ALA A 52 -0.06 -12.27 -5.73
CA ALA A 52 -0.14 -10.85 -6.09
C ALA A 52 0.85 -10.48 -7.21
N GLY A 53 0.44 -9.57 -8.08
CA GLY A 53 1.26 -9.04 -9.16
C GLY A 53 0.45 -8.46 -10.31
N THR A 54 1.15 -7.79 -11.22
CA THR A 54 0.55 -7.30 -12.47
C THR A 54 0.58 -8.39 -13.54
N PRO A 55 -0.22 -8.30 -14.61
CA PRO A 55 -0.09 -9.22 -15.75
C PRO A 55 1.29 -9.18 -16.43
N SER A 56 2.03 -8.08 -16.30
CA SER A 56 3.39 -7.97 -16.83
C SER A 56 4.42 -8.70 -15.98
N SER A 57 4.26 -8.69 -14.65
CA SER A 57 5.19 -9.32 -13.71
C SER A 57 4.90 -10.80 -13.45
N SER A 58 3.68 -11.29 -13.75
CA SER A 58 3.25 -12.66 -13.45
C SER A 58 2.61 -13.34 -14.66
N PRO A 59 3.27 -14.36 -15.27
CA PRO A 59 2.67 -15.18 -16.33
C PRO A 59 1.37 -15.85 -15.90
N SER A 60 1.30 -16.38 -14.69
CA SER A 60 0.09 -17.02 -14.16
C SER A 60 -1.10 -16.05 -14.09
N ILE A 61 -0.87 -14.80 -13.69
CA ILE A 61 -1.92 -13.76 -13.66
C ILE A 61 -2.32 -13.36 -15.08
N ARG A 62 -1.36 -13.23 -15.98
CA ARG A 62 -1.63 -12.90 -17.40
C ARG A 62 -2.56 -13.92 -18.05
N GLN A 63 -2.35 -15.19 -17.78
CA GLN A 63 -3.17 -16.30 -18.33
C GLN A 63 -4.61 -16.30 -17.81
N LEU A 64 -4.93 -15.57 -16.73
CA LEU A 64 -6.30 -15.49 -16.20
C LEU A 64 -7.25 -14.65 -17.07
N GLY A 65 -6.73 -13.91 -18.06
CA GLY A 65 -7.57 -13.14 -19.00
C GLY A 65 -8.33 -11.98 -18.38
N LEU A 66 -7.80 -11.36 -17.31
CA LEU A 66 -8.47 -10.28 -16.56
C LEU A 66 -8.34 -8.88 -17.19
N THR A 67 -7.83 -8.78 -18.41
CA THR A 67 -7.53 -7.50 -19.08
C THR A 67 -8.76 -6.59 -19.22
N SER A 68 -9.94 -7.14 -19.52
CA SER A 68 -11.17 -6.36 -19.62
C SER A 68 -11.57 -5.70 -18.30
N TYR A 69 -11.40 -6.40 -17.20
CA TYR A 69 -11.66 -5.87 -15.85
C TYR A 69 -10.60 -4.83 -15.45
N LEU A 70 -9.33 -5.09 -15.74
CA LEU A 70 -8.23 -4.18 -15.43
C LEU A 70 -8.32 -2.84 -16.17
N ARG A 71 -8.91 -2.80 -17.37
CA ARG A 71 -9.13 -1.52 -18.09
C ARG A 71 -9.96 -0.51 -17.28
N GLN A 72 -10.83 -0.98 -16.41
CA GLN A 72 -11.72 -0.15 -15.60
C GLN A 72 -11.03 0.38 -14.32
N THR A 73 -9.93 -0.25 -13.90
CA THR A 73 -9.31 0.04 -12.59
C THR A 73 -8.33 1.22 -12.63
N GLY A 74 -7.92 1.67 -13.80
CA GLY A 74 -6.91 2.74 -13.94
C GLY A 74 -5.56 2.32 -13.34
N SER A 75 -4.76 3.30 -12.91
CA SER A 75 -3.42 3.05 -12.35
C SER A 75 -3.41 2.63 -10.89
N GLU A 76 -4.42 3.01 -10.11
CA GLU A 76 -4.43 2.81 -8.66
C GLU A 76 -5.50 1.83 -8.17
N GLY A 77 -6.34 1.34 -9.08
CA GLY A 77 -7.33 0.33 -8.74
C GLY A 77 -6.75 -1.09 -8.82
N PHE A 78 -7.49 -2.03 -8.27
CA PHE A 78 -7.08 -3.43 -8.16
C PHE A 78 -8.28 -4.37 -8.31
N ILE A 79 -7.95 -5.65 -8.50
CA ILE A 79 -8.88 -6.78 -8.49
C ILE A 79 -8.41 -7.77 -7.43
N ILE A 80 -9.35 -8.24 -6.59
CA ILE A 80 -9.11 -9.37 -5.70
C ILE A 80 -10.12 -10.46 -6.04
N ILE A 81 -9.65 -11.58 -6.53
CA ILE A 81 -10.52 -12.63 -7.06
C ILE A 81 -10.02 -14.03 -6.70
N THR A 82 -10.95 -14.95 -6.42
CA THR A 82 -10.60 -16.37 -6.30
C THR A 82 -10.59 -17.02 -7.67
N LYS A 83 -9.47 -17.60 -8.07
CA LYS A 83 -9.29 -18.29 -9.34
C LYS A 83 -8.57 -19.62 -9.17
N LYS A 84 -8.87 -20.58 -10.06
CA LYS A 84 -8.08 -21.81 -10.15
C LYS A 84 -6.80 -21.57 -10.95
N ILE A 85 -5.67 -21.90 -10.34
CA ILE A 85 -4.34 -21.89 -10.95
C ILE A 85 -3.75 -23.28 -10.76
N ASN A 86 -3.42 -23.98 -11.84
CA ASN A 86 -2.95 -25.36 -11.81
C ASN A 86 -3.88 -26.31 -10.99
N GLY A 87 -5.20 -26.10 -11.12
CA GLY A 87 -6.21 -26.90 -10.41
C GLY A 87 -6.53 -26.45 -8.98
N ASN A 88 -5.75 -25.59 -8.38
CA ASN A 88 -5.90 -25.11 -7.00
C ASN A 88 -6.58 -23.74 -6.91
N ASN A 89 -7.50 -23.59 -5.97
CA ASN A 89 -8.12 -22.28 -5.70
C ASN A 89 -7.10 -21.38 -5.01
N CYS A 90 -6.75 -20.27 -5.67
CA CYS A 90 -5.87 -19.21 -5.19
C CYS A 90 -6.62 -17.90 -5.04
N ILE A 91 -6.19 -17.07 -4.10
CA ILE A 91 -6.62 -15.69 -3.98
C ILE A 91 -5.67 -14.86 -4.83
N VAL A 92 -6.17 -14.18 -5.84
CA VAL A 92 -5.38 -13.39 -6.77
C VAL A 92 -5.62 -11.91 -6.49
N ILE A 93 -4.55 -11.16 -6.23
CA ILE A 93 -4.55 -9.71 -6.12
C ILE A 93 -3.82 -9.18 -7.35
N THR A 94 -4.51 -8.46 -8.22
CA THR A 94 -3.90 -7.94 -9.46
C THR A 94 -4.32 -6.51 -9.76
N ALA A 95 -3.47 -5.79 -10.47
CA ALA A 95 -3.65 -4.40 -10.86
C ALA A 95 -2.86 -4.09 -12.14
N ASN A 96 -3.07 -2.89 -12.69
CA ASN A 96 -2.28 -2.40 -13.83
C ASN A 96 -0.88 -1.93 -13.41
N THR A 97 -0.71 -1.50 -12.15
CA THR A 97 0.54 -0.95 -11.60
C THR A 97 0.86 -1.55 -10.24
N ASP A 98 2.08 -1.37 -9.79
CA ASP A 98 2.55 -1.81 -8.48
C ASP A 98 1.83 -1.07 -7.33
N THR A 99 1.46 0.19 -7.52
CA THR A 99 0.66 0.96 -6.56
C THR A 99 -0.71 0.33 -6.36
N GLY A 100 -1.37 -0.12 -7.44
CA GLY A 100 -2.63 -0.85 -7.34
C GLY A 100 -2.47 -2.18 -6.60
N ILE A 101 -1.34 -2.88 -6.74
CA ILE A 101 -1.04 -4.08 -5.96
C ILE A 101 -0.94 -3.77 -4.47
N LEU A 102 -0.23 -2.70 -4.10
CA LEU A 102 -0.12 -2.27 -2.70
C LEU A 102 -1.50 -1.97 -2.09
N TYR A 103 -2.34 -1.23 -2.79
CA TYR A 103 -3.71 -0.94 -2.32
C TYR A 103 -4.57 -2.20 -2.23
N GLY A 104 -4.41 -3.12 -3.18
CA GLY A 104 -5.07 -4.43 -3.14
C GLY A 104 -4.65 -5.26 -1.94
N VAL A 105 -3.37 -5.24 -1.57
CA VAL A 105 -2.84 -5.91 -0.37
C VAL A 105 -3.46 -5.32 0.89
N PHE A 106 -3.48 -4.00 1.04
CA PHE A 106 -4.12 -3.36 2.19
C PHE A 106 -5.62 -3.66 2.27
N HIS A 107 -6.30 -3.67 1.12
CA HIS A 107 -7.72 -4.03 1.09
C HIS A 107 -7.94 -5.48 1.52
N PHE A 108 -7.10 -6.41 1.06
CA PHE A 108 -7.17 -7.81 1.46
C PHE A 108 -6.95 -7.97 2.98
N LEU A 109 -5.95 -7.31 3.55
CA LEU A 109 -5.73 -7.30 5.00
C LEU A 109 -6.94 -6.73 5.76
N ARG A 110 -7.59 -5.70 5.23
CA ARG A 110 -8.81 -5.13 5.82
C ARG A 110 -9.96 -6.13 5.85
N LEU A 111 -10.14 -6.98 4.83
CA LEU A 111 -11.15 -8.03 4.86
C LEU A 111 -10.97 -8.95 6.08
N LEU A 112 -9.72 -9.33 6.39
CA LEU A 112 -9.43 -10.15 7.57
C LEU A 112 -9.68 -9.38 8.87
N GLN A 113 -9.26 -8.12 8.94
CA GLN A 113 -9.46 -7.24 10.12
C GLN A 113 -10.94 -7.04 10.43
N THR A 114 -11.77 -6.97 9.40
CA THR A 114 -13.22 -6.77 9.53
C THR A 114 -14.01 -8.08 9.48
N HIS A 115 -13.33 -9.21 9.62
CA HIS A 115 -13.93 -10.55 9.66
C HIS A 115 -14.77 -10.92 8.43
N GLN A 116 -14.42 -10.36 7.25
CA GLN A 116 -15.11 -10.66 6.01
C GLN A 116 -14.65 -12.01 5.42
N PRO A 117 -15.51 -12.73 4.69
CA PRO A 117 -15.11 -13.92 3.96
C PRO A 117 -13.97 -13.60 2.97
N VAL A 118 -12.98 -14.50 2.87
CA VAL A 118 -11.87 -14.36 1.92
C VAL A 118 -11.87 -15.43 0.83
N SER A 119 -12.93 -16.23 0.75
CA SER A 119 -13.12 -17.20 -0.32
C SER A 119 -14.61 -17.61 -0.39
N PRO A 120 -15.27 -17.52 -1.57
CA PRO A 120 -14.74 -16.94 -2.82
C PRO A 120 -14.71 -15.41 -2.78
N LEU A 121 -13.76 -14.81 -3.51
CA LEU A 121 -13.66 -13.35 -3.67
C LEU A 121 -13.91 -12.96 -5.14
N ASN A 122 -14.57 -11.81 -5.34
CA ASN A 122 -14.71 -11.14 -6.63
C ASN A 122 -14.88 -9.63 -6.38
N ILE A 123 -13.78 -8.94 -6.19
CA ILE A 123 -13.73 -7.51 -5.84
C ILE A 123 -13.02 -6.79 -6.96
N ILE A 124 -13.62 -5.73 -7.47
CA ILE A 124 -13.01 -4.75 -8.37
C ILE A 124 -13.16 -3.40 -7.69
N SER A 125 -12.05 -2.74 -7.43
CA SER A 125 -12.04 -1.44 -6.74
C SER A 125 -11.10 -0.47 -7.43
N PHE A 126 -11.52 0.76 -7.53
CA PHE A 126 -10.73 1.85 -8.07
C PHE A 126 -11.16 3.20 -7.48
N PRO A 127 -10.22 4.14 -7.31
CA PRO A 127 -10.55 5.44 -6.77
C PRO A 127 -11.33 6.28 -7.79
N ARG A 128 -12.35 7.01 -7.31
CA ARG A 128 -13.09 7.98 -8.13
C ARG A 128 -12.35 9.31 -8.28
N LEU A 129 -11.55 9.68 -7.29
CA LEU A 129 -10.73 10.87 -7.26
C LEU A 129 -9.27 10.53 -7.52
N LYS A 130 -8.62 11.26 -8.42
CA LYS A 130 -7.20 11.07 -8.74
C LYS A 130 -6.29 11.55 -7.61
N LEU A 131 -6.63 12.68 -6.98
CA LEU A 131 -5.86 13.24 -5.87
C LEU A 131 -6.64 13.04 -4.57
N ARG A 132 -5.98 12.41 -3.61
CA ARG A 132 -6.51 12.13 -2.27
C ARG A 132 -5.42 12.50 -1.28
N LEU A 133 -5.40 13.77 -0.91
CA LEU A 133 -4.32 14.39 -0.15
C LEU A 133 -4.77 14.68 1.27
N LEU A 134 -3.86 14.52 2.23
CA LEU A 134 -3.98 15.17 3.53
C LEU A 134 -3.28 16.53 3.48
N ASN A 135 -3.96 17.55 3.97
CA ASN A 135 -3.45 18.90 3.99
C ASN A 135 -2.99 19.28 5.41
N HIS A 136 -1.69 19.38 5.60
CA HIS A 136 -1.10 19.81 6.86
C HIS A 136 -1.07 21.35 6.93
N TRP A 137 -1.46 21.86 8.09
CA TRP A 137 -1.37 23.30 8.40
C TRP A 137 -0.14 23.58 9.26
N ASP A 138 0.94 22.92 8.94
CA ASP A 138 2.19 22.89 9.69
C ASP A 138 3.11 24.04 9.30
N ASN A 139 3.81 24.59 10.29
CA ASN A 139 4.82 25.62 10.10
C ASN A 139 6.24 25.04 10.20
N LEU A 140 7.22 25.76 9.66
CA LEU A 140 8.61 25.31 9.64
C LEU A 140 9.24 25.23 11.04
N ASN A 141 8.72 25.98 12.02
CA ASN A 141 9.11 25.92 13.44
C ASN A 141 8.39 24.80 14.20
N ARG A 142 7.67 23.91 13.50
CA ARG A 142 6.90 22.79 14.04
C ARG A 142 5.59 23.17 14.76
N THR A 143 5.19 24.40 14.81
CA THR A 143 3.85 24.73 15.27
C THR A 143 2.82 24.36 14.20
N VAL A 144 1.59 24.07 14.61
CA VAL A 144 0.47 23.80 13.69
C VAL A 144 -0.49 24.97 13.77
N GLU A 145 -1.00 25.39 12.62
CA GLU A 145 -1.89 26.54 12.47
C GLU A 145 -1.22 27.80 13.06
N ARG A 146 -1.87 28.43 14.01
CA ARG A 146 -1.38 29.60 14.76
C ARG A 146 -0.68 29.26 16.07
N GLY A 147 -0.26 28.00 16.23
CA GLY A 147 0.45 27.49 17.41
C GLY A 147 -0.40 26.81 18.47
N TYR A 148 -1.71 26.83 18.34
CA TYR A 148 -2.61 26.23 19.34
C TYR A 148 -3.01 24.76 19.01
N ALA A 149 -2.74 24.27 17.82
CA ALA A 149 -3.17 22.93 17.37
C ALA A 149 -2.08 21.85 17.57
N GLY A 150 -1.12 22.08 18.44
CA GLY A 150 -0.07 21.12 18.79
C GLY A 150 1.18 21.23 17.90
N PHE A 151 1.90 20.11 17.78
CA PHE A 151 3.17 20.06 17.05
C PHE A 151 3.03 19.23 15.77
N SER A 152 3.69 19.73 14.70
CA SER A 152 3.89 19.02 13.45
C SER A 152 4.57 17.67 13.64
N ILE A 153 4.19 16.69 12.87
CA ILE A 153 4.94 15.44 12.77
C ILE A 153 6.30 15.68 12.07
N TRP A 154 6.37 16.68 11.20
CA TRP A 154 7.57 17.00 10.43
C TRP A 154 8.58 17.73 11.30
N ASN A 155 9.76 17.17 11.49
CA ASN A 155 10.86 17.84 12.17
C ASN A 155 11.87 18.40 11.15
N TRP A 156 11.63 19.63 10.72
CA TRP A 156 12.47 20.31 9.73
C TRP A 156 13.91 20.55 10.21
N HIS A 157 14.17 20.50 11.52
CA HIS A 157 15.51 20.69 12.09
C HIS A 157 16.38 19.43 11.95
N THR A 158 15.78 18.25 11.98
CA THR A 158 16.50 16.97 11.85
C THR A 158 16.59 16.45 10.44
N LEU A 159 15.66 16.88 9.55
CA LEU A 159 15.68 16.53 8.14
C LEU A 159 16.82 17.27 7.41
N PRO A 160 17.44 16.68 6.37
CA PRO A 160 17.23 15.32 5.84
C PRO A 160 18.05 14.24 6.56
N GLY A 161 18.87 14.59 7.54
CA GLY A 161 19.86 13.70 8.19
C GLY A 161 19.24 12.61 9.06
N TYR A 162 17.98 12.80 9.52
CA TYR A 162 17.26 11.80 10.30
C TYR A 162 15.82 11.67 9.84
N ILE A 163 15.43 10.45 9.45
CA ILE A 163 14.07 10.08 9.10
C ILE A 163 13.42 9.41 10.31
N ASP A 164 12.47 10.10 10.91
CA ASP A 164 11.71 9.56 12.04
C ASP A 164 10.83 8.39 11.54
N LYS A 165 10.81 7.30 12.31
CA LYS A 165 9.96 6.14 12.04
C LYS A 165 8.48 6.53 11.88
N ARG A 166 8.04 7.59 12.56
CA ARG A 166 6.68 8.11 12.45
C ARG A 166 6.31 8.52 11.02
N TYR A 167 7.28 8.97 10.20
CA TYR A 167 7.01 9.30 8.80
C TYR A 167 6.67 8.06 7.98
N ILE A 168 7.39 6.96 8.24
CA ILE A 168 7.13 5.66 7.61
C ILE A 168 5.76 5.14 8.04
N ASP A 169 5.45 5.17 9.34
CA ASP A 169 4.16 4.73 9.87
C ASP A 169 3.01 5.58 9.31
N TYR A 170 3.23 6.90 9.14
CA TYR A 170 2.26 7.80 8.52
C TYR A 170 2.04 7.49 7.02
N ALA A 171 3.10 7.27 6.26
CA ALA A 171 3.00 6.86 4.85
C ALA A 171 2.22 5.55 4.69
N ARG A 172 2.51 4.55 5.53
CA ARG A 172 1.81 3.26 5.58
C ARG A 172 0.33 3.43 5.91
N ALA A 173 0.02 4.22 6.92
CA ALA A 173 -1.37 4.52 7.30
C ALA A 173 -2.14 5.18 6.15
N ASN A 174 -1.55 6.15 5.47
CA ASN A 174 -2.13 6.81 4.31
C ASN A 174 -2.37 5.83 3.15
N ALA A 175 -1.38 5.06 2.77
CA ALA A 175 -1.50 4.05 1.72
C ALA A 175 -2.59 3.02 2.06
N SER A 176 -2.72 2.63 3.33
CA SER A 176 -3.73 1.65 3.77
C SER A 176 -5.18 2.09 3.52
N VAL A 177 -5.45 3.38 3.41
CA VAL A 177 -6.76 3.95 3.12
C VAL A 177 -6.84 4.62 1.74
N GLY A 178 -5.79 4.44 0.92
CA GLY A 178 -5.73 4.94 -0.45
C GLY A 178 -5.45 6.43 -0.58
N ILE A 179 -4.93 7.09 0.46
CA ILE A 179 -4.36 8.45 0.36
C ILE A 179 -3.07 8.37 -0.45
N ASN A 180 -2.92 9.22 -1.46
CA ASN A 180 -1.82 9.15 -2.42
C ASN A 180 -0.93 10.39 -2.43
N GLY A 181 -1.02 11.23 -1.39
CA GLY A 181 -0.13 12.37 -1.25
C GLY A 181 -0.41 13.18 0.00
N THR A 182 0.44 14.15 0.24
CA THR A 182 0.31 15.07 1.39
C THR A 182 0.80 16.47 1.02
N VAL A 183 0.13 17.48 1.54
CA VAL A 183 0.60 18.86 1.55
C VAL A 183 1.31 19.08 2.87
N LEU A 184 2.59 19.43 2.83
CA LEU A 184 3.47 19.36 3.99
C LEU A 184 3.38 20.58 4.92
N THR A 185 2.90 21.71 4.41
CA THR A 185 2.94 22.98 5.14
C THR A 185 1.65 23.79 4.97
N ASN A 186 1.41 24.65 5.95
CA ASN A 186 0.37 25.68 5.91
C ASN A 186 0.52 26.57 4.66
N VAL A 187 -0.59 27.02 4.10
CA VAL A 187 -0.62 27.96 2.95
C VAL A 187 0.08 29.29 3.27
N ASN A 188 0.18 29.67 4.54
CA ASN A 188 0.87 30.85 5.02
C ASN A 188 2.29 30.53 5.53
N ALA A 189 2.84 29.34 5.23
CA ALA A 189 4.19 28.99 5.65
C ALA A 189 5.23 29.95 5.04
N ASN A 190 6.32 30.13 5.76
CA ASN A 190 7.42 30.97 5.30
C ASN A 190 7.96 30.47 3.96
N ALA A 191 8.14 31.38 2.98
CA ALA A 191 8.63 31.07 1.65
C ALA A 191 10.03 30.37 1.66
N THR A 192 10.74 30.36 2.76
CA THR A 192 11.99 29.60 2.98
C THR A 192 11.81 28.11 2.62
N ILE A 193 10.60 27.54 2.71
CA ILE A 193 10.30 26.16 2.29
C ILE A 193 10.67 25.90 0.82
N LEU A 194 10.69 26.93 -0.01
CA LEU A 194 11.03 26.83 -1.44
C LEU A 194 12.53 26.98 -1.71
N THR A 195 13.35 27.17 -0.69
CA THR A 195 14.82 27.25 -0.85
C THR A 195 15.44 25.86 -0.95
N GLU A 196 16.60 25.77 -1.63
CA GLU A 196 17.29 24.48 -1.85
C GLU A 196 17.51 23.66 -0.57
N PRO A 197 17.93 24.23 0.59
CA PRO A 197 18.07 23.43 1.81
C PRO A 197 16.78 22.77 2.28
N TYR A 198 15.63 23.43 2.10
CA TYR A 198 14.34 22.86 2.46
C TYR A 198 13.81 21.89 1.40
N LEU A 199 14.07 22.14 0.13
CA LEU A 199 13.71 21.20 -0.95
C LEU A 199 14.43 19.85 -0.79
N GLN A 200 15.67 19.83 -0.30
CA GLN A 200 16.37 18.59 0.06
C GLN A 200 15.68 17.83 1.21
N LYS A 201 15.11 18.54 2.17
CA LYS A 201 14.32 17.94 3.25
C LYS A 201 12.99 17.37 2.73
N VAL A 202 12.33 18.08 1.82
CA VAL A 202 11.12 17.60 1.13
C VAL A 202 11.44 16.36 0.31
N LYS A 203 12.56 16.35 -0.41
CA LYS A 203 13.02 15.18 -1.16
C LYS A 203 13.18 13.96 -0.26
N ALA A 204 13.84 14.11 0.89
CA ALA A 204 14.02 13.02 1.84
C ALA A 204 12.68 12.47 2.38
N LEU A 205 11.68 13.32 2.57
CA LEU A 205 10.32 12.88 2.90
C LEU A 205 9.65 12.17 1.73
N ALA A 206 9.79 12.68 0.50
CA ALA A 206 9.23 12.06 -0.70
C ALA A 206 9.79 10.65 -0.99
N GLU A 207 11.00 10.35 -0.54
CA GLU A 207 11.60 9.02 -0.62
C GLU A 207 10.96 8.01 0.36
N VAL A 208 10.23 8.50 1.38
CA VAL A 208 9.49 7.65 2.33
C VAL A 208 8.11 7.29 1.79
N PHE A 209 7.51 8.15 0.94
CA PHE A 209 6.15 8.01 0.42
C PHE A 209 6.14 7.38 -0.97
#